data_8fd1eac1b89b74f0fc67f814948052b2
#
_entry.id   8fd1eac1b89b74f0fc67f814948052b2
#
_cell.length_a   1.000
_cell.length_b   1.000
_cell.length_c   1.000
_cell.angle_alpha   90.00
_cell.angle_beta   90.00
_cell.angle_gamma   90.00
#
_symmetry.space_group_name_H-M   'P 1'
#
loop_
_entity.id
_entity.type
_entity.pdbx_description
1 polymer ?
#
loop_
_entity_poly.entity_id
_entity_poly.type
_entity_poly.pdbx_seq_one_letter_code
_entity_poly.pdbx_strand_id
1 'polypeptide(L)'
;MRAEAEIIAVGNEILLGDVLDTNSHWLCGRLTEMGMVVRQVCQVRDDTTAIEEVMRSALGRGANVVITTGGLGPTADDVTLEALAQVLDRELTVHHLALRWVGEKYQELAEKGYVDSPEMRPEREKMARLPAGAQPLRNQEGAAPGVLVEYDERVIVSLPGVPEELKDIFSRDVRPVLEALTEGGAYVEWRATV
;
A
#
# COMPACT_ATOMS: atom_id res chain seq x y z
N MET A 1 17.06 -2.53 -18.43
CA MET A 1 16.46 -1.21 -18.06
C MET A 1 16.28 -1.21 -16.57
N ARG A 2 16.36 -0.06 -15.89
CA ARG A 2 16.06 0.01 -14.46
C ARG A 2 14.56 -0.09 -14.26
N ALA A 3 14.13 -0.77 -13.19
CA ALA A 3 12.73 -0.81 -12.84
C ALA A 3 12.24 0.59 -12.42
N GLU A 4 11.09 0.99 -12.93
CA GLU A 4 10.47 2.28 -12.65
C GLU A 4 9.31 2.13 -11.67
N ALA A 5 9.29 2.97 -10.65
CA ALA A 5 8.27 2.98 -9.61
C ALA A 5 7.49 4.29 -9.60
N GLU A 6 6.22 4.22 -9.28
CA GLU A 6 5.37 5.37 -8.96
C GLU A 6 4.70 5.19 -7.59
N ILE A 7 4.57 6.28 -6.86
CA ILE A 7 3.99 6.30 -5.51
C ILE A 7 2.73 7.15 -5.54
N ILE A 8 1.66 6.66 -4.92
CA ILE A 8 0.38 7.34 -4.79
C ILE A 8 0.03 7.43 -3.30
N ALA A 9 0.10 8.63 -2.74
CA ALA A 9 -0.35 8.88 -1.38
C ALA A 9 -1.84 9.24 -1.39
N VAL A 10 -2.62 8.46 -0.67
CA VAL A 10 -4.07 8.61 -0.54
C VAL A 10 -4.38 9.18 0.83
N GLY A 11 -5.07 10.32 0.89
CA GLY A 11 -5.48 10.95 2.13
C GLY A 11 -5.92 12.39 1.93
N ASN A 12 -7.10 12.72 2.39
CA ASN A 12 -7.61 14.09 2.37
C ASN A 12 -6.76 15.03 3.22
N GLU A 13 -6.24 14.56 4.37
CA GLU A 13 -5.41 15.32 5.29
C GLU A 13 -4.08 15.77 4.69
N ILE A 14 -3.55 15.01 3.72
CA ILE A 14 -2.33 15.37 3.00
C ILE A 14 -2.61 16.57 2.10
N LEU A 15 -3.71 16.54 1.35
CA LEU A 15 -4.09 17.60 0.41
C LEU A 15 -4.61 18.86 1.10
N LEU A 16 -5.12 18.74 2.33
CA LEU A 16 -5.49 19.87 3.18
C LEU A 16 -4.27 20.53 3.82
N GLY A 17 -3.11 19.86 3.79
CA GLY A 17 -1.88 20.35 4.43
C GLY A 17 -1.83 20.11 5.94
N ASP A 18 -2.74 19.30 6.48
CA ASP A 18 -2.78 18.97 7.91
C ASP A 18 -1.68 17.99 8.30
N VAL A 19 -1.29 17.11 7.36
CA VAL A 19 -0.27 16.08 7.55
C VAL A 19 0.76 16.15 6.42
N LEU A 20 2.04 16.07 6.80
CA LEU A 20 3.13 15.96 5.83
C LEU A 20 3.25 14.51 5.34
N ASP A 21 3.31 14.32 4.03
CA ASP A 21 3.55 13.01 3.41
C ASP A 21 4.99 12.52 3.63
N THR A 22 5.23 11.98 4.80
CA THR A 22 6.50 11.36 5.16
C THR A 22 6.67 9.97 4.57
N ASN A 23 5.57 9.30 4.22
CA ASN A 23 5.56 7.97 3.64
C ASN A 23 6.18 7.98 2.24
N SER A 24 5.73 8.85 1.36
CA SER A 24 6.30 8.97 0.02
C SER A 24 7.78 9.35 0.06
N HIS A 25 8.16 10.28 0.93
CA HIS A 25 9.57 10.64 1.12
C HIS A 25 10.43 9.42 1.50
N TRP A 26 9.97 8.64 2.47
CA TRP A 26 10.68 7.44 2.93
C TRP A 26 10.75 6.37 1.83
N LEU A 27 9.63 6.10 1.14
CA LEU A 27 9.56 5.13 0.03
C LEU A 27 10.51 5.52 -1.12
N CYS A 28 10.56 6.81 -1.51
CA CYS A 28 11.51 7.30 -2.51
C CYS A 28 12.95 6.92 -2.15
N GLY A 29 13.35 7.12 -0.88
CA GLY A 29 14.66 6.74 -0.40
C GLY A 29 14.93 5.23 -0.54
N ARG A 30 13.98 4.41 -0.08
CA ARG A 30 14.12 2.94 -0.12
C ARG A 30 14.18 2.39 -1.53
N LEU A 31 13.30 2.84 -2.42
CA LEU A 31 13.28 2.41 -3.82
C LEU A 31 14.55 2.83 -4.57
N THR A 32 15.05 4.05 -4.31
CA THR A 32 16.31 4.53 -4.88
C THR A 32 17.51 3.70 -4.42
N GLU A 33 17.58 3.36 -3.12
CA GLU A 33 18.62 2.47 -2.56
C GLU A 33 18.61 1.08 -3.20
N MET A 34 17.43 0.60 -3.62
CA MET A 34 17.28 -0.66 -4.35
C MET A 34 17.59 -0.55 -5.85
N GLY A 35 18.02 0.62 -6.33
CA GLY A 35 18.37 0.86 -7.73
C GLY A 35 17.18 1.14 -8.65
N MET A 36 15.99 1.33 -8.12
CA MET A 36 14.81 1.72 -8.87
C MET A 36 14.80 3.22 -9.20
N VAL A 37 14.09 3.59 -10.25
CA VAL A 37 13.82 4.99 -10.59
C VAL A 37 12.41 5.34 -10.14
N VAL A 38 12.27 6.20 -9.14
CA VAL A 38 10.96 6.77 -8.80
C VAL A 38 10.65 7.84 -9.83
N ARG A 39 9.70 7.56 -10.71
CA ARG A 39 9.30 8.44 -11.81
C ARG A 39 8.38 9.57 -11.33
N GLN A 40 7.45 9.24 -10.44
CA GLN A 40 6.44 10.18 -9.96
C GLN A 40 5.96 9.82 -8.57
N VAL A 41 5.64 10.87 -7.80
CA VAL A 41 4.84 10.80 -6.58
C VAL A 41 3.58 11.63 -6.81
N CYS A 42 2.42 11.07 -6.52
CA CYS A 42 1.14 11.75 -6.64
C CYS A 42 0.39 11.68 -5.30
N GLN A 43 -0.32 12.74 -4.96
CA GLN A 43 -1.21 12.79 -3.81
C GLN A 43 -2.64 12.91 -4.30
N VAL A 44 -3.54 12.07 -3.78
CA VAL A 44 -4.95 12.03 -4.17
C VAL A 44 -5.86 12.00 -2.96
N ARG A 45 -7.11 12.43 -3.15
CA ARG A 45 -8.15 12.34 -2.14
C ARG A 45 -8.56 10.89 -1.92
N ASP A 46 -9.23 10.65 -0.80
CA ASP A 46 -9.97 9.41 -0.51
C ASP A 46 -11.24 9.35 -1.39
N ASP A 47 -11.03 9.19 -2.67
CA ASP A 47 -12.06 9.11 -3.70
C ASP A 47 -11.69 8.01 -4.70
N THR A 48 -12.58 7.03 -4.88
CA THR A 48 -12.34 5.85 -5.71
C THR A 48 -11.96 6.23 -7.13
N THR A 49 -12.64 7.20 -7.73
CA THR A 49 -12.40 7.63 -9.12
C THR A 49 -11.03 8.31 -9.25
N ALA A 50 -10.69 9.20 -8.31
CA ALA A 50 -9.39 9.88 -8.33
C ALA A 50 -8.22 8.89 -8.16
N ILE A 51 -8.35 7.91 -7.26
CA ILE A 51 -7.34 6.87 -7.06
C ILE A 51 -7.22 5.99 -8.31
N GLU A 52 -8.35 5.58 -8.90
CA GLU A 52 -8.39 4.78 -10.13
C GLU A 52 -7.70 5.49 -11.30
N GLU A 53 -8.00 6.76 -11.53
CA GLU A 53 -7.42 7.57 -12.62
C GLU A 53 -5.88 7.62 -12.50
N VAL A 54 -5.36 7.87 -11.30
CA VAL A 54 -3.91 7.97 -11.09
C VAL A 54 -3.24 6.60 -11.20
N MET A 55 -3.85 5.52 -10.69
CA MET A 55 -3.33 4.15 -10.86
C MET A 55 -3.28 3.75 -12.34
N ARG A 56 -4.37 3.95 -13.09
CA ARG A 56 -4.41 3.67 -14.54
C ARG A 56 -3.37 4.48 -15.30
N SER A 57 -3.20 5.74 -14.93
CA SER A 57 -2.19 6.62 -15.52
C SER A 57 -0.77 6.12 -15.25
N ALA A 58 -0.46 5.69 -14.03
CA ALA A 58 0.84 5.10 -13.66
C ALA A 58 1.12 3.82 -14.48
N LEU A 59 0.15 2.91 -14.56
CA LEU A 59 0.24 1.70 -15.36
C LEU A 59 0.38 2.02 -16.87
N GLY A 60 -0.34 3.03 -17.37
CA GLY A 60 -0.26 3.49 -18.75
C GLY A 60 1.09 4.09 -19.13
N ARG A 61 1.79 4.70 -18.18
CA ARG A 61 3.19 5.18 -18.35
C ARG A 61 4.23 4.05 -18.32
N GLY A 62 3.82 2.84 -18.00
CA GLY A 62 4.70 1.67 -17.98
C GLY A 62 5.45 1.47 -16.67
N ALA A 63 4.94 1.99 -15.54
CA ALA A 63 5.53 1.71 -14.23
C ALA A 63 5.60 0.20 -13.97
N ASN A 64 6.76 -0.29 -13.55
CA ASN A 64 6.95 -1.69 -13.16
C ASN A 64 6.40 -1.94 -11.75
N VAL A 65 6.44 -0.90 -10.90
CA VAL A 65 5.97 -0.94 -9.52
C VAL A 65 5.08 0.26 -9.26
N VAL A 66 3.89 0.03 -8.73
CA VAL A 66 3.00 1.07 -8.21
C VAL A 66 2.78 0.82 -6.73
N ILE A 67 3.09 1.81 -5.90
CA ILE A 67 2.87 1.71 -4.45
C ILE A 67 1.85 2.75 -4.04
N THR A 68 0.75 2.31 -3.41
CA THR A 68 -0.17 3.22 -2.73
C THR A 68 0.06 3.21 -1.24
N THR A 69 -0.17 4.33 -0.57
CA THR A 69 -0.14 4.45 0.89
C THR A 69 -1.36 5.21 1.38
N GLY A 70 -2.08 4.63 2.34
CA GLY A 70 -3.33 5.16 2.88
C GLY A 70 -4.59 4.50 2.32
N GLY A 71 -5.73 4.78 2.94
CA GLY A 71 -7.06 4.32 2.52
C GLY A 71 -7.31 2.81 2.66
N LEU A 72 -6.66 2.12 3.62
CA LEU A 72 -6.84 0.70 3.89
C LEU A 72 -7.62 0.39 5.18
N GLY A 73 -8.02 1.40 5.92
CA GLY A 73 -8.67 1.27 7.21
C GLY A 73 -10.13 0.81 7.14
N PRO A 74 -10.81 0.85 8.29
CA PRO A 74 -12.19 0.38 8.40
C PRO A 74 -13.25 1.44 8.05
N THR A 75 -12.87 2.68 7.80
CA THR A 75 -13.84 3.78 7.61
C THR A 75 -14.41 3.81 6.20
N ALA A 76 -15.48 4.56 5.98
CA ALA A 76 -16.17 4.58 4.69
C ALA A 76 -15.33 5.22 3.57
N ASP A 77 -14.42 6.10 3.94
CA ASP A 77 -13.48 6.80 3.06
C ASP A 77 -12.20 6.02 2.75
N ASP A 78 -11.97 4.89 3.42
CA ASP A 78 -10.87 3.97 3.08
C ASP A 78 -11.21 3.16 1.82
N VAL A 79 -10.98 3.71 0.63
CA VAL A 79 -11.45 3.15 -0.65
C VAL A 79 -10.34 2.70 -1.61
N THR A 80 -9.10 2.64 -1.13
CA THR A 80 -7.95 2.28 -1.97
C THR A 80 -8.06 0.89 -2.60
N LEU A 81 -8.54 -0.12 -1.86
CA LEU A 81 -8.69 -1.48 -2.39
C LEU A 81 -9.87 -1.60 -3.35
N GLU A 82 -10.90 -0.78 -3.19
CA GLU A 82 -12.02 -0.69 -4.14
C GLU A 82 -11.54 -0.13 -5.48
N ALA A 83 -10.78 0.97 -5.46
CA ALA A 83 -10.16 1.54 -6.65
C ALA A 83 -9.19 0.54 -7.33
N LEU A 84 -8.35 -0.13 -6.54
CA LEU A 84 -7.43 -1.14 -7.07
C LEU A 84 -8.18 -2.30 -7.76
N ALA A 85 -9.27 -2.78 -7.16
CA ALA A 85 -10.09 -3.82 -7.74
C ALA A 85 -10.68 -3.41 -9.10
N GLN A 86 -11.16 -2.16 -9.21
CA GLN A 86 -11.67 -1.60 -10.47
C GLN A 86 -10.58 -1.42 -11.52
N VAL A 87 -9.38 -0.98 -11.12
CA VAL A 87 -8.22 -0.87 -12.04
C VAL A 87 -7.86 -2.21 -12.65
N LEU A 88 -7.93 -3.28 -11.85
CA LEU A 88 -7.53 -4.64 -12.23
C LEU A 88 -8.67 -5.45 -12.87
N ASP A 89 -9.89 -4.91 -12.91
CA ASP A 89 -11.11 -5.64 -13.31
C ASP A 89 -11.27 -6.96 -12.50
N ARG A 90 -11.10 -6.85 -11.18
CA ARG A 90 -11.21 -7.98 -10.25
C ARG A 90 -12.26 -7.70 -9.18
N GLU A 91 -12.96 -8.75 -8.76
CA GLU A 91 -13.90 -8.65 -7.64
C GLU A 91 -13.16 -8.48 -6.31
N LEU A 92 -13.74 -7.70 -5.39
CA LEU A 92 -13.34 -7.68 -3.99
C LEU A 92 -13.95 -8.86 -3.26
N THR A 93 -13.12 -9.76 -2.79
CA THR A 93 -13.54 -10.95 -2.05
C THR A 93 -12.92 -10.99 -0.66
N VAL A 94 -13.62 -11.57 0.31
CA VAL A 94 -13.08 -11.76 1.66
C VAL A 94 -11.93 -12.75 1.61
N HIS A 95 -10.74 -12.30 1.97
CA HIS A 95 -9.56 -13.14 2.05
C HIS A 95 -9.43 -13.74 3.46
N HIS A 96 -9.59 -15.06 3.59
CA HIS A 96 -9.67 -15.74 4.90
C HIS A 96 -8.46 -15.50 5.82
N LEU A 97 -7.25 -15.42 5.26
CA LEU A 97 -6.05 -15.15 6.03
C LEU A 97 -6.03 -13.71 6.55
N ALA A 98 -6.38 -12.73 5.71
CA ALA A 98 -6.51 -11.33 6.10
C ALA A 98 -7.59 -11.15 7.17
N LEU A 99 -8.76 -11.79 6.99
CA LEU A 99 -9.85 -11.75 7.96
C LEU A 99 -9.41 -12.29 9.33
N ARG A 100 -8.67 -13.39 9.35
CA ARG A 100 -8.12 -13.94 10.59
C ARG A 100 -7.17 -12.95 11.27
N TRP A 101 -6.25 -12.31 10.54
CA TRP A 101 -5.32 -11.34 11.11
C TRP A 101 -6.01 -10.10 11.67
N VAL A 102 -7.01 -9.59 10.95
CA VAL A 102 -7.86 -8.50 11.45
C VAL A 102 -8.53 -8.91 12.77
N GLY A 103 -9.12 -10.11 12.83
CA GLY A 103 -9.75 -10.63 14.06
C GLY A 103 -8.76 -10.79 15.21
N GLU A 104 -7.57 -11.37 14.97
CA GLU A 104 -6.50 -11.49 15.95
C GLU A 104 -6.09 -10.12 16.51
N LYS A 105 -5.96 -9.10 15.63
CA LYS A 105 -5.58 -7.75 16.06
C LYS A 105 -6.67 -7.08 16.89
N TYR A 106 -7.94 -7.20 16.51
CA TYR A 106 -9.04 -6.64 17.31
C TYR A 106 -9.21 -7.35 18.64
N GLN A 107 -8.90 -8.65 18.74
CA GLN A 107 -8.84 -9.37 20.00
C GLN A 107 -7.75 -8.77 20.91
N GLU A 108 -6.54 -8.57 20.38
CA GLU A 108 -5.43 -7.92 21.09
C GLU A 108 -5.80 -6.50 21.58
N LEU A 109 -6.42 -5.70 20.69
CA LEU A 109 -6.84 -4.34 21.01
C LEU A 109 -7.92 -4.30 22.10
N ALA A 110 -8.85 -5.26 22.13
CA ALA A 110 -9.86 -5.38 23.16
C ALA A 110 -9.25 -5.80 24.51
N GLU A 111 -8.32 -6.75 24.52
CA GLU A 111 -7.59 -7.17 25.72
C GLU A 111 -6.76 -6.02 26.32
N LYS A 112 -6.25 -5.11 25.49
CA LYS A 112 -5.54 -3.89 25.91
C LYS A 112 -6.47 -2.73 26.29
N GLY A 113 -7.79 -2.86 26.09
CA GLY A 113 -8.77 -1.82 26.36
C GLY A 113 -8.80 -0.67 25.34
N TYR A 114 -8.25 -0.85 24.16
CA TYR A 114 -8.28 0.18 23.10
C TYR A 114 -9.58 0.17 22.30
N VAL A 115 -10.33 -0.92 22.32
CA VAL A 115 -11.66 -1.04 21.74
C VAL A 115 -12.60 -1.76 22.69
N ASP A 116 -13.89 -1.44 22.60
CA ASP A 116 -14.91 -1.97 23.51
C ASP A 116 -15.21 -3.46 23.30
N SER A 117 -15.00 -3.97 22.09
CA SER A 117 -15.32 -5.35 21.70
C SER A 117 -14.41 -5.83 20.58
N PRO A 118 -13.97 -7.10 20.60
CA PRO A 118 -13.22 -7.72 19.51
C PRO A 118 -14.12 -8.17 18.34
N GLU A 119 -15.44 -8.01 18.46
CA GLU A 119 -16.42 -8.53 17.49
C GLU A 119 -16.09 -8.10 16.07
N MET A 120 -16.15 -9.05 15.12
CA MET A 120 -16.00 -8.76 13.70
C MET A 120 -17.27 -8.06 13.20
N ARG A 121 -17.13 -6.79 12.80
CA ARG A 121 -18.18 -5.96 12.24
C ARG A 121 -17.91 -5.72 10.76
N PRO A 122 -18.91 -5.31 9.95
CA PRO A 122 -18.72 -5.06 8.52
C PRO A 122 -17.55 -4.12 8.20
N GLU A 123 -17.34 -3.08 9.01
CA GLU A 123 -16.26 -2.11 8.83
C GLU A 123 -14.88 -2.77 9.02
N ARG A 124 -14.77 -3.70 9.95
CA ARG A 124 -13.53 -4.47 10.20
C ARG A 124 -13.31 -5.53 9.14
N GLU A 125 -14.38 -6.24 8.72
CA GLU A 125 -14.35 -7.21 7.63
C GLU A 125 -13.92 -6.55 6.32
N LYS A 126 -14.29 -5.28 6.08
CA LYS A 126 -13.89 -4.50 4.92
C LYS A 126 -12.38 -4.54 4.69
N MET A 127 -11.56 -4.42 5.73
CA MET A 127 -10.10 -4.47 5.64
C MET A 127 -9.56 -5.82 5.14
N ALA A 128 -10.38 -6.87 5.18
CA ALA A 128 -10.04 -8.20 4.68
C ALA A 128 -10.60 -8.48 3.29
N ARG A 129 -11.28 -7.54 2.66
CA ARG A 129 -11.76 -7.64 1.28
C ARG A 129 -10.68 -7.19 0.33
N LEU A 130 -10.10 -8.13 -0.39
CA LEU A 130 -8.99 -7.89 -1.29
C LEU A 130 -9.42 -8.18 -2.74
N PRO A 131 -8.78 -7.55 -3.74
CA PRO A 131 -8.95 -7.95 -5.14
C PRO A 131 -8.65 -9.44 -5.31
N ALA A 132 -9.46 -10.16 -6.06
CA ALA A 132 -9.29 -11.59 -6.28
C ALA A 132 -7.86 -11.92 -6.77
N GLY A 133 -7.21 -12.87 -6.11
CA GLY A 133 -5.82 -13.26 -6.39
C GLY A 133 -4.75 -12.33 -5.80
N ALA A 134 -5.12 -11.35 -4.99
CA ALA A 134 -4.18 -10.54 -4.24
C ALA A 134 -3.57 -11.31 -3.05
N GLN A 135 -2.33 -11.01 -2.73
CA GLN A 135 -1.64 -11.53 -1.56
C GLN A 135 -1.74 -10.53 -0.39
N PRO A 136 -2.31 -10.92 0.76
CA PRO A 136 -2.29 -10.08 1.94
C PRO A 136 -0.89 -10.04 2.55
N LEU A 137 -0.48 -8.88 3.04
CA LEU A 137 0.76 -8.67 3.78
C LEU A 137 0.38 -8.40 5.24
N ARG A 138 0.94 -9.19 6.17
CA ARG A 138 0.56 -9.08 7.58
C ARG A 138 1.01 -7.75 8.16
N ASN A 139 0.08 -7.01 8.78
CA ASN A 139 0.40 -5.84 9.58
C ASN A 139 0.60 -6.28 11.03
N GLN A 140 1.81 -6.12 11.57
CA GLN A 140 2.11 -6.47 12.96
C GLN A 140 1.76 -5.32 13.92
N GLU A 141 1.86 -4.09 13.44
CA GLU A 141 1.63 -2.89 14.23
C GLU A 141 0.15 -2.50 14.27
N GLY A 142 -0.55 -2.57 13.13
CA GLY A 142 -1.93 -2.16 12.97
C GLY A 142 -2.88 -3.29 12.61
N ALA A 143 -4.13 -2.95 12.27
CA ALA A 143 -5.19 -3.91 11.95
C ALA A 143 -5.36 -4.14 10.44
N ALA A 144 -5.14 -3.11 9.61
CA ALA A 144 -5.33 -3.21 8.17
C ALA A 144 -4.12 -3.92 7.52
N PRO A 145 -4.30 -5.08 6.88
CA PRO A 145 -3.23 -5.73 6.11
C PRO A 145 -2.77 -4.85 4.95
N GLY A 146 -1.48 -4.91 4.59
CA GLY A 146 -1.04 -4.48 3.28
C GLY A 146 -1.49 -5.48 2.22
N VAL A 147 -1.39 -5.09 0.95
CA VAL A 147 -1.82 -5.92 -0.18
C VAL A 147 -0.77 -5.86 -1.28
N LEU A 148 -0.42 -7.01 -1.85
CA LEU A 148 0.45 -7.14 -3.01
C LEU A 148 -0.30 -7.85 -4.12
N VAL A 149 -0.18 -7.31 -5.34
CA VAL A 149 -0.77 -7.89 -6.54
C VAL A 149 0.30 -7.94 -7.63
N GLU A 150 0.49 -9.11 -8.21
CA GLU A 150 1.20 -9.24 -9.48
C GLU A 150 0.22 -9.06 -10.64
N TYR A 151 0.55 -8.19 -11.57
CA TYR A 151 -0.30 -7.82 -12.70
C TYR A 151 0.54 -7.50 -13.94
N ASP A 152 0.44 -8.31 -14.99
CA ASP A 152 1.13 -8.12 -16.27
C ASP A 152 2.63 -7.78 -16.11
N GLU A 153 3.38 -8.63 -15.41
CA GLU A 153 4.82 -8.46 -15.10
C GLU A 153 5.12 -7.22 -14.23
N ARG A 154 4.12 -6.65 -13.58
CA ARG A 154 4.21 -5.50 -12.68
C ARG A 154 3.83 -5.90 -11.27
N VAL A 155 4.27 -5.11 -10.32
CA VAL A 155 3.91 -5.28 -8.91
C VAL A 155 3.15 -4.03 -8.44
N ILE A 156 1.96 -4.25 -7.89
CA ILE A 156 1.17 -3.21 -7.26
C ILE A 156 1.10 -3.53 -5.77
N VAL A 157 1.45 -2.56 -4.94
CA VAL A 157 1.47 -2.71 -3.49
C VAL A 157 0.61 -1.63 -2.86
N SER A 158 -0.31 -2.01 -1.98
CA SER A 158 -1.07 -1.07 -1.15
C SER A 158 -0.64 -1.22 0.30
N LEU A 159 -0.21 -0.11 0.91
CA LEU A 159 0.32 -0.06 2.27
C LEU A 159 -0.52 0.88 3.14
N PRO A 160 -0.58 0.66 4.47
CA PRO A 160 -1.25 1.56 5.40
C PRO A 160 -0.70 2.98 5.36
N GLY A 161 -1.51 3.96 5.78
CA GLY A 161 -1.10 5.36 5.92
C GLY A 161 -0.21 5.62 7.14
N VAL A 162 -0.28 4.79 8.18
CA VAL A 162 0.54 4.94 9.39
C VAL A 162 2.00 4.59 9.08
N PRO A 163 2.96 5.50 9.32
CA PRO A 163 4.35 5.31 8.90
C PRO A 163 5.02 4.05 9.45
N GLU A 164 4.81 3.71 10.71
CA GLU A 164 5.40 2.54 11.37
C GLU A 164 4.89 1.24 10.75
N GLU A 165 3.58 1.17 10.48
CA GLU A 165 2.94 0.02 9.82
C GLU A 165 3.49 -0.18 8.40
N LEU A 166 3.55 0.91 7.63
CA LEU A 166 4.09 0.92 6.28
C LEU A 166 5.53 0.42 6.23
N LYS A 167 6.39 0.96 7.10
CA LYS A 167 7.83 0.61 7.15
C LYS A 167 8.06 -0.84 7.53
N ASP A 168 7.29 -1.37 8.49
CA ASP A 168 7.36 -2.77 8.89
C ASP A 168 6.99 -3.69 7.73
N ILE A 169 5.81 -3.51 7.14
CA ILE A 169 5.34 -4.33 6.02
C ILE A 169 6.29 -4.21 4.82
N PHE A 170 6.71 -2.99 4.47
CA PHE A 170 7.62 -2.78 3.35
C PHE A 170 8.94 -3.53 3.56
N SER A 171 9.57 -3.37 4.72
CA SER A 171 10.89 -3.94 4.98
C SER A 171 10.89 -5.46 5.02
N ARG A 172 9.82 -6.05 5.55
CA ARG A 172 9.70 -7.49 5.76
C ARG A 172 9.19 -8.22 4.51
N ASP A 173 8.14 -7.69 3.87
CA ASP A 173 7.40 -8.43 2.85
C ASP A 173 7.57 -7.85 1.43
N VAL A 174 7.63 -6.53 1.29
CA VAL A 174 7.66 -5.88 -0.04
C VAL A 174 9.08 -5.82 -0.58
N ARG A 175 10.04 -5.42 0.24
CA ARG A 175 11.45 -5.25 -0.17
C ARG A 175 12.03 -6.50 -0.84
N PRO A 176 11.88 -7.73 -0.32
CA PRO A 176 12.44 -8.92 -0.97
C PRO A 176 11.86 -9.17 -2.36
N VAL A 177 10.56 -8.88 -2.56
CA VAL A 177 9.90 -9.02 -3.87
C VAL A 177 10.46 -8.01 -4.85
N LEU A 178 10.64 -6.76 -4.44
CA LEU A 178 11.18 -5.72 -5.32
C LEU A 178 12.67 -5.90 -5.61
N GLU A 179 13.46 -6.41 -4.66
CA GLU A 179 14.87 -6.77 -4.89
C GLU A 179 15.00 -7.82 -5.99
N ALA A 180 14.13 -8.83 -6.02
CA ALA A 180 14.10 -9.83 -7.07
C ALA A 180 13.83 -9.24 -8.47
N LEU A 181 13.09 -8.14 -8.58
CA LEU A 181 12.86 -7.42 -9.83
C LEU A 181 14.11 -6.63 -10.30
N THR A 182 15.02 -6.29 -9.39
CA THR A 182 16.20 -5.46 -9.67
C THR A 182 17.49 -6.24 -9.81
N GLU A 183 17.52 -7.53 -9.51
CA GLU A 183 18.73 -8.39 -9.54
C GLU A 183 19.41 -8.53 -10.92
N GLY A 184 19.18 -7.60 -11.84
CA GLY A 184 19.91 -7.42 -13.10
C GLY A 184 20.80 -6.18 -13.17
N GLY A 185 20.87 -5.31 -12.16
CA GLY A 185 21.62 -4.06 -12.25
C GLY A 185 22.14 -3.53 -10.92
N ALA A 186 23.47 -3.60 -10.71
CA ALA A 186 24.10 -2.94 -9.57
C ALA A 186 24.04 -1.40 -9.75
N TYR A 187 23.57 -0.68 -8.73
CA TYR A 187 23.51 0.78 -8.69
C TYR A 187 24.62 1.36 -7.82
N VAL A 188 25.38 2.30 -8.39
CA VAL A 188 26.31 3.16 -7.63
C VAL A 188 25.64 4.52 -7.44
N GLU A 189 25.29 4.86 -6.22
CA GLU A 189 24.70 6.15 -5.86
C GLU A 189 25.75 7.26 -5.90
N TRP A 190 25.55 8.27 -6.76
CA TRP A 190 26.30 9.53 -6.68
C TRP A 190 25.49 10.55 -5.89
N ARG A 191 25.83 10.77 -4.64
CA ARG A 191 25.35 11.92 -3.87
C ARG A 191 26.24 13.12 -4.21
N ALA A 192 25.74 14.06 -4.99
CA ALA A 192 26.35 15.38 -5.06
C ALA A 192 26.09 16.09 -3.73
N THR A 193 27.13 16.33 -2.96
CA THR A 193 27.04 17.21 -1.80
C THR A 193 26.98 18.65 -2.34
N VAL A 194 25.83 19.32 -2.15
CA VAL A 194 25.66 20.75 -2.42
C VAL A 194 26.06 21.52 -1.17
#